data_8c1fe0d60e2332c8a5e551f4ec80ed06
#
_entry.id   8c1fe0d60e2332c8a5e551f4ec80ed06
#
_cell.length_a   1.000
_cell.length_b   1.000
_cell.length_c   1.000
_cell.angle_alpha   90.00
_cell.angle_beta   90.00
_cell.angle_gamma   90.00
#
_symmetry.space_group_name_H-M   'P 1'
#
loop_
_entity.id
_entity.type
_entity.pdbx_description
1 polymer ?
#
loop_
_entity_poly.entity_id
_entity_poly.type
_entity_poly.pdbx_seq_one_letter_code
_entity_poly.pdbx_strand_id
1 'polypeptide(L)'
;MNSKIYIVGMGPGTGEMMTPQADQALCGSDVIVGYPVYLKLLGGKYREKEFLSTPMKQEVRRCEMCFEEAEKGKTVAMVCSGDAGVYGMASLLYEMSEAHPGCELEVIPGITAANSGAAALGAPLNHDYCVISLSDLMTPWELIEKRLAAAAMGDFCMAIYNPSSHHRADYLKKTCDILQKNGVEPERACGYVENIGRENTACEVCTLAELRERQVNMFTTVFIGNSRTKIIGGKLVTPRGYVLPDPAV
;
A
#
# COMPACT_ATOMS: atom_id res chain seq x y z
N MET A 1 28.25 11.31 -17.48
CA MET A 1 27.13 10.35 -17.63
C MET A 1 26.17 10.66 -16.49
N ASN A 2 24.88 10.83 -16.77
CA ASN A 2 23.93 11.02 -15.69
C ASN A 2 23.79 9.70 -14.93
N SER A 3 23.97 9.76 -13.63
CA SER A 3 23.76 8.60 -12.75
C SER A 3 22.26 8.34 -12.59
N LYS A 4 21.83 7.08 -12.57
CA LYS A 4 20.42 6.72 -12.57
C LYS A 4 19.96 6.05 -11.29
N ILE A 5 18.84 6.48 -10.76
CA ILE A 5 18.16 5.90 -9.59
C ILE A 5 16.76 5.46 -10.03
N TYR A 6 16.50 4.16 -10.01
CA TYR A 6 15.18 3.59 -10.16
C TYR A 6 14.47 3.54 -8.80
N ILE A 7 13.24 4.02 -8.73
CA ILE A 7 12.40 3.96 -7.52
C ILE A 7 11.35 2.89 -7.78
N VAL A 8 11.60 1.68 -7.30
CA VAL A 8 10.93 0.47 -7.76
C VAL A 8 9.83 0.04 -6.81
N GLY A 9 8.58 0.03 -7.30
CA GLY A 9 7.48 -0.66 -6.67
C GLY A 9 7.58 -2.16 -6.93
N MET A 10 7.98 -2.94 -5.92
CA MET A 10 8.20 -4.37 -6.07
C MET A 10 6.93 -5.23 -5.97
N GLY A 11 5.76 -4.61 -5.82
CA GLY A 11 4.53 -5.32 -5.49
C GLY A 11 4.42 -5.64 -3.99
N PRO A 12 3.31 -6.22 -3.54
CA PRO A 12 3.02 -6.36 -2.11
C PRO A 12 3.71 -7.56 -1.43
N GLY A 13 4.21 -8.51 -2.20
CA GLY A 13 4.72 -9.78 -1.69
C GLY A 13 5.94 -10.32 -2.40
N THR A 14 5.85 -11.57 -2.82
CA THR A 14 6.90 -12.28 -3.54
C THR A 14 7.03 -11.84 -5.00
N GLY A 15 8.07 -12.32 -5.69
CA GLY A 15 8.38 -11.94 -7.07
C GLY A 15 7.28 -12.21 -8.10
N GLU A 16 6.32 -13.09 -7.83
CA GLU A 16 5.18 -13.35 -8.71
C GLU A 16 4.25 -12.15 -8.91
N MET A 17 4.21 -11.24 -7.94
CA MET A 17 3.43 -10.01 -8.01
C MET A 17 4.25 -8.79 -8.45
N MET A 18 5.50 -9.01 -8.86
CA MET A 18 6.38 -7.99 -9.40
C MET A 18 6.11 -7.78 -10.88
N THR A 19 6.10 -6.53 -11.33
CA THR A 19 5.99 -6.24 -12.76
C THR A 19 7.28 -6.61 -13.49
N PRO A 20 7.22 -7.00 -14.78
CA PRO A 20 8.44 -7.23 -15.57
C PRO A 20 9.36 -6.01 -15.62
N GLN A 21 8.80 -4.80 -15.63
CA GLN A 21 9.59 -3.57 -15.62
C GLN A 21 10.36 -3.39 -14.30
N ALA A 22 9.72 -3.70 -13.16
CA ALA A 22 10.38 -3.68 -11.86
C ALA A 22 11.54 -4.69 -11.79
N ASP A 23 11.30 -5.90 -12.29
CA ASP A 23 12.33 -6.93 -12.38
C ASP A 23 13.52 -6.50 -13.26
N GLN A 24 13.26 -5.91 -14.42
CA GLN A 24 14.30 -5.39 -15.31
C GLN A 24 15.12 -4.27 -14.66
N ALA A 25 14.45 -3.33 -13.97
CA ALA A 25 15.14 -2.26 -13.24
C ALA A 25 16.07 -2.81 -12.14
N LEU A 26 15.60 -3.80 -11.38
CA LEU A 26 16.43 -4.47 -10.36
C LEU A 26 17.60 -5.24 -10.97
N CYS A 27 17.38 -5.99 -12.06
CA CYS A 27 18.44 -6.70 -12.77
C CYS A 27 19.50 -5.75 -13.37
N GLY A 28 19.07 -4.58 -13.86
CA GLY A 28 19.94 -3.57 -14.48
C GLY A 28 20.69 -2.69 -13.45
N SER A 29 20.38 -2.76 -12.17
CA SER A 29 21.02 -1.95 -11.14
C SER A 29 22.26 -2.63 -10.58
N ASP A 30 23.25 -1.83 -10.16
CA ASP A 30 24.46 -2.30 -9.48
C ASP A 30 24.18 -2.47 -7.98
N VAL A 31 23.37 -1.55 -7.42
CA VAL A 31 23.05 -1.49 -5.99
C VAL A 31 21.53 -1.48 -5.80
N ILE A 32 21.07 -2.27 -4.84
CA ILE A 32 19.67 -2.30 -4.42
C ILE A 32 19.57 -1.79 -2.98
N VAL A 33 18.87 -0.69 -2.78
CA VAL A 33 18.65 -0.05 -1.48
C VAL A 33 17.22 -0.31 -1.01
N GLY A 34 17.02 -0.64 0.27
CA GLY A 34 15.67 -0.86 0.75
C GLY A 34 15.56 -1.11 2.24
N TYR A 35 14.33 -1.22 2.73
CA TYR A 35 14.06 -1.68 4.07
C TYR A 35 14.38 -3.17 4.20
N PRO A 36 15.03 -3.65 5.29
CA PRO A 36 15.51 -5.03 5.38
C PRO A 36 14.45 -6.10 5.12
N VAL A 37 13.20 -5.86 5.55
CA VAL A 37 12.08 -6.79 5.31
C VAL A 37 11.76 -6.90 3.82
N TYR A 38 11.83 -5.81 3.07
CA TYR A 38 11.54 -5.81 1.62
C TYR A 38 12.69 -6.46 0.83
N LEU A 39 13.94 -6.21 1.22
CA LEU A 39 15.09 -6.86 0.60
C LEU A 39 15.04 -8.40 0.76
N LYS A 40 14.56 -8.89 1.90
CA LYS A 40 14.34 -10.34 2.10
C LYS A 40 13.29 -10.93 1.16
N LEU A 41 12.26 -10.16 0.78
CA LEU A 41 11.21 -10.61 -0.14
C LEU A 41 11.69 -10.75 -1.59
N LEU A 42 12.79 -10.09 -1.96
CA LEU A 42 13.39 -10.22 -3.30
C LEU A 42 13.96 -11.62 -3.57
N GLY A 43 14.22 -12.39 -2.51
CA GLY A 43 14.74 -13.74 -2.62
C GLY A 43 16.17 -13.81 -3.21
N GLY A 44 16.54 -15.00 -3.68
CA GLY A 44 17.90 -15.25 -4.17
C GLY A 44 18.20 -14.77 -5.60
N LYS A 45 17.22 -14.24 -6.33
CA LYS A 45 17.39 -13.85 -7.74
C LYS A 45 18.45 -12.76 -7.93
N TYR A 46 18.53 -11.82 -7.01
CA TYR A 46 19.42 -10.65 -7.09
C TYR A 46 20.64 -10.75 -6.17
N ARG A 47 21.02 -11.96 -5.71
CA ARG A 47 22.11 -12.21 -4.75
C ARG A 47 23.47 -11.66 -5.17
N GLU A 48 23.69 -11.47 -6.47
CA GLU A 48 24.93 -10.92 -7.03
C GLU A 48 24.98 -9.38 -6.95
N LYS A 49 23.89 -8.73 -6.52
CA LYS A 49 23.83 -7.28 -6.36
C LYS A 49 24.29 -6.86 -4.98
N GLU A 50 24.81 -5.66 -4.89
CA GLU A 50 25.09 -5.04 -3.59
C GLU A 50 23.78 -4.60 -2.93
N PHE A 51 23.55 -5.01 -1.68
CA PHE A 51 22.38 -4.64 -0.91
C PHE A 51 22.72 -3.65 0.19
N LEU A 52 22.04 -2.50 0.21
CA LEU A 52 22.16 -1.50 1.26
C LEU A 52 20.83 -1.31 1.98
N SER A 53 20.87 -1.15 3.29
CA SER A 53 19.66 -1.01 4.08
C SER A 53 19.85 -0.11 5.29
N THR A 54 18.76 0.47 5.75
CA THR A 54 18.68 1.19 7.03
C THR A 54 17.50 0.67 7.85
N PRO A 55 17.54 0.79 9.19
CA PRO A 55 16.41 0.49 10.05
C PRO A 55 15.18 1.34 9.71
N MET A 56 14.03 0.98 10.32
CA MET A 56 12.81 1.79 10.30
C MET A 56 13.07 3.19 10.87
N LYS A 57 12.36 4.21 10.37
CA LYS A 57 12.50 5.63 10.73
C LYS A 57 13.82 6.26 10.27
N GLN A 58 14.50 5.68 9.31
CA GLN A 58 15.70 6.21 8.68
C GLN A 58 15.50 6.36 7.15
N GLU A 59 14.32 6.80 6.75
CA GLU A 59 13.94 6.95 5.35
C GLU A 59 14.83 7.95 4.61
N VAL A 60 15.10 9.11 5.23
CA VAL A 60 16.00 10.15 4.68
C VAL A 60 17.39 9.56 4.45
N ARG A 61 17.97 8.89 5.44
CA ARG A 61 19.30 8.26 5.29
C ARG A 61 19.33 7.22 4.19
N ARG A 62 18.23 6.46 4.03
CA ARG A 62 18.10 5.48 2.94
C ARG A 62 18.10 6.14 1.57
N CYS A 63 17.45 7.30 1.43
CA CYS A 63 17.48 8.09 0.19
C CYS A 63 18.88 8.69 -0.06
N GLU A 64 19.55 9.23 0.98
CA GLU A 64 20.92 9.72 0.87
C GLU A 64 21.86 8.65 0.30
N MET A 65 21.76 7.42 0.79
CA MET A 65 22.57 6.29 0.29
C MET A 65 22.36 6.05 -1.20
N CYS A 66 21.14 6.26 -1.73
CA CYS A 66 20.89 6.14 -3.16
C CYS A 66 21.67 7.18 -3.96
N PHE A 67 21.67 8.42 -3.52
CA PHE A 67 22.43 9.50 -4.16
C PHE A 67 23.94 9.29 -4.04
N GLU A 68 24.43 8.92 -2.85
CA GLU A 68 25.85 8.63 -2.61
C GLU A 68 26.38 7.53 -3.56
N GLU A 69 25.61 6.48 -3.81
CA GLU A 69 26.02 5.41 -4.73
C GLU A 69 25.87 5.82 -6.19
N ALA A 70 24.82 6.56 -6.53
CA ALA A 70 24.62 7.08 -7.87
C ALA A 70 25.73 8.06 -8.27
N GLU A 71 26.17 8.95 -7.38
CA GLU A 71 27.26 9.90 -7.62
C GLU A 71 28.63 9.23 -7.83
N LYS A 72 28.79 7.97 -7.40
CA LYS A 72 29.94 7.10 -7.75
C LYS A 72 29.84 6.49 -9.14
N GLY A 73 28.80 6.81 -9.92
CA GLY A 73 28.56 6.31 -11.26
C GLY A 73 27.81 4.98 -11.33
N LYS A 74 27.25 4.50 -10.21
CA LYS A 74 26.45 3.27 -10.15
C LYS A 74 24.98 3.54 -10.56
N THR A 75 24.35 2.53 -11.13
CA THR A 75 22.88 2.48 -11.29
C THR A 75 22.28 1.91 -10.00
N VAL A 76 21.36 2.64 -9.38
CA VAL A 76 20.78 2.30 -8.08
C VAL A 76 19.30 2.00 -8.20
N ALA A 77 18.81 0.98 -7.49
CA ALA A 77 17.38 0.74 -7.31
C ALA A 77 16.98 0.92 -5.85
N MET A 78 16.04 1.82 -5.57
CA MET A 78 15.36 1.93 -4.28
C MET A 78 14.10 1.08 -4.30
N VAL A 79 13.99 0.03 -3.49
CA VAL A 79 12.79 -0.82 -3.45
C VAL A 79 11.77 -0.36 -2.43
N CYS A 80 10.50 -0.31 -2.87
CA CYS A 80 9.32 -0.03 -2.07
C CYS A 80 8.37 -1.24 -2.15
N SER A 81 7.79 -1.65 -1.03
CA SER A 81 6.71 -2.64 -1.04
C SER A 81 5.46 -2.02 -1.67
N GLY A 82 4.73 -2.78 -2.48
CA GLY A 82 3.60 -2.25 -3.24
C GLY A 82 4.05 -1.36 -4.38
N ASP A 83 3.56 -0.13 -4.40
CA ASP A 83 3.90 0.91 -5.36
C ASP A 83 4.79 1.99 -4.74
N ALA A 84 5.76 2.50 -5.49
CA ALA A 84 6.72 3.48 -5.00
C ALA A 84 6.11 4.88 -4.77
N GLY A 85 5.01 5.20 -5.45
CA GLY A 85 4.28 6.46 -5.34
C GLY A 85 3.11 6.44 -4.34
N VAL A 86 2.70 5.25 -3.86
CA VAL A 86 1.60 5.11 -2.89
C VAL A 86 2.17 4.84 -1.49
N TYR A 87 2.35 5.89 -0.71
CA TYR A 87 3.02 5.86 0.61
C TYR A 87 4.43 5.25 0.57
N GLY A 88 5.06 5.27 -0.60
CA GLY A 88 6.42 4.80 -0.82
C GLY A 88 7.45 5.93 -0.74
N MET A 89 8.64 5.69 -1.31
CA MET A 89 9.79 6.58 -1.17
C MET A 89 9.93 7.57 -2.34
N ALA A 90 9.05 7.53 -3.36
CA ALA A 90 9.23 8.32 -4.56
C ALA A 90 9.23 9.84 -4.28
N SER A 91 8.25 10.32 -3.49
CA SER A 91 8.19 11.76 -3.18
C SER A 91 9.43 12.26 -2.46
N LEU A 92 9.92 11.50 -1.47
CA LEU A 92 11.11 11.89 -0.70
C LEU A 92 12.38 11.95 -1.57
N LEU A 93 12.56 10.99 -2.48
CA LEU A 93 13.68 11.02 -3.43
C LEU A 93 13.58 12.22 -4.37
N TYR A 94 12.39 12.57 -4.87
CA TYR A 94 12.20 13.76 -5.68
C TYR A 94 12.48 15.05 -4.89
N GLU A 95 11.99 15.17 -3.66
CA GLU A 95 12.27 16.32 -2.80
C GLU A 95 13.79 16.51 -2.57
N MET A 96 14.52 15.41 -2.37
CA MET A 96 15.97 15.45 -2.16
C MET A 96 16.77 15.68 -3.46
N SER A 97 16.21 15.37 -4.62
CA SER A 97 16.92 15.43 -5.92
C SER A 97 17.34 16.84 -6.32
N GLU A 98 16.73 17.90 -5.76
CA GLU A 98 17.14 19.28 -6.00
C GLU A 98 18.60 19.54 -5.60
N ALA A 99 19.09 18.83 -4.57
CA ALA A 99 20.48 18.88 -4.14
C ALA A 99 21.44 17.99 -4.98
N HIS A 100 20.88 17.13 -5.86
CA HIS A 100 21.62 16.14 -6.63
C HIS A 100 21.32 16.22 -8.15
N PRO A 101 21.57 17.36 -8.84
CA PRO A 101 21.12 17.60 -10.20
C PRO A 101 21.76 16.68 -11.25
N GLY A 102 22.81 15.94 -10.88
CA GLY A 102 23.47 14.93 -11.74
C GLY A 102 22.81 13.55 -11.71
N CYS A 103 21.80 13.35 -10.86
CA CYS A 103 21.11 12.07 -10.73
C CYS A 103 19.75 12.12 -11.44
N GLU A 104 19.52 11.18 -12.36
CA GLU A 104 18.24 10.97 -13.02
C GLU A 104 17.38 10.04 -12.18
N LEU A 105 16.15 10.44 -11.86
CA LEU A 105 15.18 9.60 -11.14
C LEU A 105 14.14 9.03 -12.10
N GLU A 106 13.84 7.73 -11.95
CA GLU A 106 12.75 7.08 -12.68
C GLU A 106 11.91 6.22 -11.73
N VAL A 107 10.60 6.50 -11.65
CA VAL A 107 9.66 5.71 -10.87
C VAL A 107 9.17 4.52 -11.69
N ILE A 108 9.36 3.33 -11.17
CA ILE A 108 8.85 2.09 -11.74
C ILE A 108 7.62 1.65 -10.93
N PRO A 109 6.43 1.61 -11.55
CA PRO A 109 5.20 1.30 -10.84
C PRO A 109 5.16 -0.14 -10.32
N GLY A 110 4.49 -0.33 -9.20
CA GLY A 110 4.22 -1.64 -8.62
C GLY A 110 2.74 -1.85 -8.29
N ILE A 111 2.35 -3.08 -8.02
CA ILE A 111 0.98 -3.39 -7.60
C ILE A 111 0.81 -2.96 -6.15
N THR A 112 0.05 -1.89 -5.91
CA THR A 112 -0.21 -1.39 -4.55
C THR A 112 -1.07 -2.36 -3.74
N ALA A 113 -0.94 -2.32 -2.42
CA ALA A 113 -1.71 -3.16 -1.49
C ALA A 113 -3.24 -2.95 -1.64
N ALA A 114 -3.70 -1.77 -2.05
CA ALA A 114 -5.11 -1.52 -2.34
C ALA A 114 -5.62 -2.47 -3.44
N ASN A 115 -4.93 -2.55 -4.58
CA ASN A 115 -5.38 -3.39 -5.70
C ASN A 115 -5.21 -4.88 -5.41
N SER A 116 -4.07 -5.27 -4.86
CA SER A 116 -3.78 -6.69 -4.58
C SER A 116 -4.61 -7.25 -3.44
N GLY A 117 -4.86 -6.48 -2.39
CA GLY A 117 -5.75 -6.88 -1.30
C GLY A 117 -7.22 -6.92 -1.74
N ALA A 118 -7.65 -5.95 -2.56
CA ALA A 118 -8.99 -5.97 -3.15
C ALA A 118 -9.24 -7.26 -3.95
N ALA A 119 -8.27 -7.68 -4.77
CA ALA A 119 -8.35 -8.90 -5.56
C ALA A 119 -8.49 -10.17 -4.68
N ALA A 120 -7.84 -10.22 -3.51
CA ALA A 120 -7.99 -11.34 -2.57
C ALA A 120 -9.40 -11.42 -1.97
N LEU A 121 -10.02 -10.26 -1.72
CA LEU A 121 -11.38 -10.16 -1.17
C LEU A 121 -12.49 -10.31 -2.24
N GLY A 122 -12.21 -10.05 -3.51
CA GLY A 122 -13.18 -10.05 -4.60
C GLY A 122 -13.06 -8.80 -5.47
N ALA A 123 -14.07 -7.92 -5.45
CA ALA A 123 -14.09 -6.68 -6.22
C ALA A 123 -14.63 -5.49 -5.39
N PRO A 124 -14.05 -5.17 -4.21
CA PRO A 124 -14.57 -4.11 -3.34
C PRO A 124 -14.37 -2.70 -3.90
N LEU A 125 -13.40 -2.51 -4.79
CA LEU A 125 -13.01 -1.19 -5.32
C LEU A 125 -13.53 -0.92 -6.75
N ASN A 126 -14.58 -1.63 -7.18
CA ASN A 126 -15.13 -1.50 -8.53
C ASN A 126 -16.05 -0.26 -8.70
N HIS A 127 -15.82 0.77 -7.93
CA HIS A 127 -16.44 2.09 -7.99
C HIS A 127 -15.43 3.14 -7.55
N ASP A 128 -15.84 4.40 -7.35
CA ASP A 128 -14.93 5.42 -6.83
C ASP A 128 -14.42 5.02 -5.44
N TYR A 129 -13.12 5.13 -5.23
CA TYR A 129 -12.52 4.77 -3.96
C TYR A 129 -11.40 5.72 -3.56
N CYS A 130 -11.12 5.76 -2.27
CA CYS A 130 -10.00 6.50 -1.73
C CYS A 130 -9.04 5.60 -0.95
N VAL A 131 -7.78 6.04 -0.85
CA VAL A 131 -6.73 5.40 -0.05
C VAL A 131 -6.38 6.32 1.10
N ILE A 132 -6.51 5.83 2.33
CA ILE A 132 -6.25 6.61 3.55
C ILE A 132 -5.28 5.84 4.44
N SER A 133 -4.19 6.49 4.86
CA SER A 133 -3.28 5.95 5.86
C SER A 133 -3.68 6.46 7.25
N LEU A 134 -3.74 5.55 8.23
CA LEU A 134 -3.95 5.91 9.64
C LEU A 134 -2.65 6.26 10.36
N SER A 135 -1.52 6.35 9.65
CA SER A 135 -0.26 6.75 10.25
C SER A 135 -0.25 8.25 10.56
N ASP A 136 -0.17 8.60 11.83
CA ASP A 136 -0.10 9.97 12.35
C ASP A 136 1.34 10.49 12.53
N LEU A 137 2.33 9.77 12.02
CA LEU A 137 3.74 10.16 12.13
C LEU A 137 4.06 11.45 11.37
N MET A 138 3.42 11.67 10.21
CA MET A 138 3.64 12.83 9.35
C MET A 138 2.34 13.57 9.01
N THR A 139 1.20 13.06 9.45
CA THR A 139 -0.11 13.64 9.20
C THR A 139 -0.86 13.75 10.53
N PRO A 140 -1.26 14.95 10.99
CA PRO A 140 -2.02 15.09 12.22
C PRO A 140 -3.30 14.25 12.20
N TRP A 141 -3.66 13.66 13.36
CA TRP A 141 -4.83 12.77 13.46
C TRP A 141 -6.13 13.48 13.06
N GLU A 142 -6.27 14.75 13.39
CA GLU A 142 -7.44 15.58 13.04
C GLU A 142 -7.65 15.66 11.52
N LEU A 143 -6.56 15.65 10.74
CA LEU A 143 -6.64 15.63 9.29
C LEU A 143 -7.03 14.25 8.77
N ILE A 144 -6.56 13.18 9.41
CA ILE A 144 -6.97 11.80 9.08
C ILE A 144 -8.47 11.63 9.36
N GLU A 145 -8.93 12.07 10.52
CA GLU A 145 -10.35 12.06 10.91
C GLU A 145 -11.22 12.82 9.91
N LYS A 146 -10.80 14.01 9.50
CA LYS A 146 -11.49 14.80 8.46
C LYS A 146 -11.59 14.06 7.13
N ARG A 147 -10.52 13.36 6.72
CA ARG A 147 -10.52 12.56 5.48
C ARG A 147 -11.46 11.37 5.57
N LEU A 148 -11.49 10.66 6.70
CA LEU A 148 -12.43 9.56 6.96
C LEU A 148 -13.89 10.03 6.91
N ALA A 149 -14.18 11.15 7.58
CA ALA A 149 -15.53 11.74 7.56
C ALA A 149 -15.95 12.15 6.14
N ALA A 150 -15.06 12.79 5.38
CA ALA A 150 -15.33 13.19 3.99
C ALA A 150 -15.55 11.98 3.07
N ALA A 151 -14.79 10.91 3.26
CA ALA A 151 -14.95 9.67 2.50
C ALA A 151 -16.27 8.96 2.81
N ALA A 152 -16.70 8.97 4.08
CA ALA A 152 -18.03 8.47 4.49
C ALA A 152 -19.17 9.28 3.86
N MET A 153 -19.09 10.61 3.94
CA MET A 153 -20.09 11.52 3.35
C MET A 153 -20.17 11.40 1.82
N GLY A 154 -19.05 11.17 1.15
CA GLY A 154 -18.98 10.96 -0.30
C GLY A 154 -19.33 9.55 -0.75
N ASP A 155 -19.66 8.64 0.18
CA ASP A 155 -19.95 7.22 -0.07
C ASP A 155 -18.86 6.51 -0.89
N PHE A 156 -17.60 6.83 -0.63
CA PHE A 156 -16.45 6.18 -1.27
C PHE A 156 -16.22 4.77 -0.70
N CYS A 157 -15.79 3.84 -1.56
CA CYS A 157 -15.06 2.67 -1.07
C CYS A 157 -13.71 3.13 -0.51
N MET A 158 -13.21 2.49 0.54
CA MET A 158 -11.97 2.91 1.18
C MET A 158 -10.98 1.76 1.27
N ALA A 159 -9.71 2.04 0.95
CA ALA A 159 -8.58 1.18 1.27
C ALA A 159 -7.76 1.85 2.37
N ILE A 160 -7.75 1.27 3.56
CA ILE A 160 -7.11 1.81 4.76
C ILE A 160 -5.76 1.16 4.96
N TYR A 161 -4.71 1.97 4.96
CA TYR A 161 -3.32 1.58 5.19
C TYR A 161 -2.91 1.89 6.62
N ASN A 162 -1.94 1.13 7.14
CA ASN A 162 -1.41 1.30 8.48
C ASN A 162 -2.50 1.30 9.57
N PRO A 163 -3.46 0.34 9.56
CA PRO A 163 -4.63 0.35 10.44
C PRO A 163 -4.27 0.19 11.90
N SER A 164 -3.07 -0.33 12.19
CA SER A 164 -2.59 -0.54 13.55
C SER A 164 -1.06 -0.56 13.61
N SER A 165 -0.52 -0.28 14.77
CA SER A 165 0.87 -0.50 15.14
C SER A 165 0.98 -0.67 16.65
N HIS A 166 2.17 -0.99 17.17
CA HIS A 166 2.40 -1.14 18.61
C HIS A 166 1.90 0.06 19.46
N HIS A 167 2.02 1.28 18.92
CA HIS A 167 1.59 2.52 19.61
C HIS A 167 0.20 3.01 19.18
N ARG A 168 -0.48 2.33 18.25
CA ARG A 168 -1.74 2.73 17.62
C ARG A 168 -2.69 1.54 17.48
N ALA A 169 -2.79 0.75 18.56
CA ALA A 169 -3.60 -0.48 18.57
C ALA A 169 -5.11 -0.21 18.41
N ASP A 170 -5.57 0.97 18.80
CA ASP A 170 -6.99 1.39 18.81
C ASP A 170 -7.41 2.20 17.56
N TYR A 171 -6.49 2.46 16.61
CA TYR A 171 -6.78 3.34 15.47
C TYR A 171 -7.83 2.76 14.51
N LEU A 172 -7.85 1.44 14.29
CA LEU A 172 -8.93 0.83 13.51
C LEU A 172 -10.28 1.01 14.20
N LYS A 173 -10.37 0.80 15.50
CA LYS A 173 -11.60 1.02 16.28
C LYS A 173 -12.07 2.47 16.19
N LYS A 174 -11.19 3.44 16.41
CA LYS A 174 -11.47 4.87 16.23
C LYS A 174 -11.95 5.19 14.81
N THR A 175 -11.35 4.58 13.79
CA THR A 175 -11.78 4.75 12.40
C THR A 175 -13.21 4.28 12.21
N CYS A 176 -13.58 3.10 12.70
CA CYS A 176 -14.95 2.59 12.63
C CYS A 176 -15.93 3.51 13.36
N ASP A 177 -15.57 4.03 14.54
CA ASP A 177 -16.39 4.98 15.31
C ASP A 177 -16.61 6.30 14.54
N ILE A 178 -15.58 6.83 13.88
CA ILE A 178 -15.68 8.02 13.03
C ILE A 178 -16.63 7.77 11.85
N LEU A 179 -16.50 6.64 11.19
CA LEU A 179 -17.34 6.28 10.05
C LEU A 179 -18.81 6.13 10.45
N GLN A 180 -19.10 5.45 11.56
CA GLN A 180 -20.47 5.33 12.08
C GLN A 180 -21.06 6.68 12.47
N LYS A 181 -20.29 7.55 13.12
CA LYS A 181 -20.68 8.92 13.44
C LYS A 181 -21.03 9.74 12.18
N ASN A 182 -20.47 9.41 11.03
CA ASN A 182 -20.71 10.07 9.76
C ASN A 182 -21.64 9.28 8.82
N GLY A 183 -22.48 8.40 9.38
CA GLY A 183 -23.60 7.77 8.68
C GLY A 183 -23.29 6.44 7.99
N VAL A 184 -22.13 5.84 8.24
CA VAL A 184 -21.86 4.48 7.75
C VAL A 184 -22.50 3.47 8.71
N GLU A 185 -23.38 2.61 8.17
CA GLU A 185 -24.14 1.65 8.97
C GLU A 185 -23.23 0.57 9.57
N PRO A 186 -23.53 0.04 10.76
CA PRO A 186 -22.79 -1.05 11.40
C PRO A 186 -22.67 -2.32 10.53
N GLU A 187 -23.68 -2.58 9.70
CA GLU A 187 -23.77 -3.72 8.77
C GLU A 187 -23.02 -3.52 7.47
N ARG A 188 -22.37 -2.36 7.27
CA ARG A 188 -21.57 -2.06 6.08
C ARG A 188 -20.57 -3.19 5.81
N ALA A 189 -20.62 -3.73 4.59
CA ALA A 189 -19.73 -4.78 4.15
C ALA A 189 -18.28 -4.28 4.10
N CYS A 190 -17.41 -4.97 4.80
CA CYS A 190 -15.99 -4.67 4.97
C CYS A 190 -15.15 -5.94 4.80
N GLY A 191 -13.85 -5.78 4.77
CA GLY A 191 -12.91 -6.89 4.83
C GLY A 191 -11.49 -6.39 5.10
N TYR A 192 -10.61 -7.33 5.39
CA TYR A 192 -9.19 -7.02 5.53
C TYR A 192 -8.33 -8.14 4.99
N VAL A 193 -7.12 -7.79 4.59
CA VAL A 193 -6.12 -8.74 4.11
C VAL A 193 -4.83 -8.47 4.85
N GLU A 194 -4.28 -9.50 5.46
CA GLU A 194 -3.00 -9.49 6.14
C GLU A 194 -1.94 -10.19 5.28
N ASN A 195 -0.71 -9.68 5.29
CA ASN A 195 0.44 -10.25 4.58
C ASN A 195 0.17 -10.50 3.08
N ILE A 196 -0.41 -9.53 2.39
CA ILE A 196 -0.77 -9.64 0.97
C ILE A 196 0.43 -10.14 0.15
N GLY A 197 0.21 -11.21 -0.65
CA GLY A 197 1.22 -11.78 -1.53
C GLY A 197 2.39 -12.47 -0.83
N ARG A 198 2.27 -12.81 0.46
CA ARG A 198 3.27 -13.54 1.26
C ARG A 198 2.72 -14.91 1.66
N GLU A 199 3.60 -15.80 2.14
CA GLU A 199 3.24 -17.19 2.51
C GLU A 199 2.04 -17.29 3.47
N ASN A 200 1.87 -16.35 4.38
CA ASN A 200 0.80 -16.34 5.37
C ASN A 200 -0.27 -15.28 5.05
N THR A 201 -0.65 -15.13 3.78
CA THR A 201 -1.74 -14.24 3.41
C THR A 201 -3.05 -14.74 4.02
N ALA A 202 -3.70 -13.93 4.83
CA ALA A 202 -5.02 -14.19 5.39
C ALA A 202 -5.99 -13.08 4.99
N CYS A 203 -7.24 -13.46 4.67
CA CYS A 203 -8.27 -12.49 4.34
C CYS A 203 -9.58 -12.86 5.03
N GLU A 204 -10.32 -11.85 5.45
CA GLU A 204 -11.62 -12.00 6.07
C GLU A 204 -12.58 -10.95 5.53
N VAL A 205 -13.83 -11.35 5.30
CA VAL A 205 -14.95 -10.46 4.97
C VAL A 205 -15.86 -10.38 6.19
N CYS A 206 -16.24 -9.18 6.59
CA CYS A 206 -16.98 -8.91 7.81
C CYS A 206 -17.86 -7.66 7.66
N THR A 207 -18.63 -7.34 8.68
CA THR A 207 -19.33 -6.06 8.81
C THR A 207 -18.44 -4.99 9.46
N LEU A 208 -18.83 -3.72 9.38
CA LEU A 208 -18.12 -2.63 10.05
C LEU A 208 -18.13 -2.82 11.58
N ALA A 209 -19.25 -3.31 12.15
CA ALA A 209 -19.36 -3.61 13.57
C ALA A 209 -18.38 -4.71 14.01
N GLU A 210 -18.25 -5.77 13.22
CA GLU A 210 -17.28 -6.84 13.48
C GLU A 210 -15.84 -6.36 13.30
N LEU A 211 -15.57 -5.58 12.23
CA LEU A 211 -14.27 -5.01 11.93
C LEU A 211 -13.77 -4.13 13.10
N ARG A 212 -14.67 -3.38 13.73
CA ARG A 212 -14.38 -2.52 14.89
C ARG A 212 -13.75 -3.28 16.05
N GLU A 213 -14.10 -4.54 16.23
CA GLU A 213 -13.60 -5.38 17.34
C GLU A 213 -12.39 -6.24 16.92
N ARG A 214 -11.95 -6.18 15.65
CA ARG A 214 -10.79 -6.93 15.16
C ARG A 214 -9.48 -6.30 15.61
N GLN A 215 -8.54 -7.16 15.96
CA GLN A 215 -7.14 -6.77 16.14
C GLN A 215 -6.38 -7.05 14.85
N VAL A 216 -5.77 -6.02 14.32
CA VAL A 216 -4.98 -6.07 13.09
C VAL A 216 -3.56 -5.55 13.36
N ASN A 217 -2.65 -5.78 12.42
CA ASN A 217 -1.27 -5.35 12.55
C ASN A 217 -0.86 -4.42 11.39
N MET A 218 0.39 -3.98 11.38
CA MET A 218 0.92 -3.06 10.38
C MET A 218 1.03 -3.65 8.96
N PHE A 219 0.88 -4.96 8.80
CA PHE A 219 0.90 -5.65 7.50
C PHE A 219 -0.51 -5.93 6.97
N THR A 220 -1.52 -5.31 7.58
CA THR A 220 -2.92 -5.43 7.21
C THR A 220 -3.33 -4.23 6.36
N THR A 221 -4.10 -4.49 5.30
CA THR A 221 -4.86 -3.48 4.57
C THR A 221 -6.34 -3.75 4.77
N VAL A 222 -7.09 -2.74 5.17
CA VAL A 222 -8.53 -2.84 5.45
C VAL A 222 -9.32 -2.23 4.31
N PHE A 223 -10.44 -2.84 3.97
CA PHE A 223 -11.34 -2.40 2.91
C PHE A 223 -12.73 -2.15 3.49
N ILE A 224 -13.27 -0.97 3.27
CA ILE A 224 -14.59 -0.57 3.71
C ILE A 224 -15.39 -0.26 2.45
N GLY A 225 -16.48 -0.98 2.24
CA GLY A 225 -17.34 -0.80 1.09
C GLY A 225 -18.16 0.48 1.17
N ASN A 226 -18.75 0.90 0.04
CA ASN A 226 -19.74 1.96 -0.01
C ASN A 226 -21.17 1.41 0.28
N SER A 227 -22.20 2.25 0.21
CA SER A 227 -23.60 1.87 0.49
C SER A 227 -24.12 0.73 -0.40
N ARG A 228 -23.50 0.49 -1.54
CA ARG A 228 -23.88 -0.55 -2.53
C ARG A 228 -23.07 -1.84 -2.40
N THR A 229 -22.02 -1.85 -1.61
CA THR A 229 -21.14 -3.02 -1.45
C THR A 229 -21.88 -4.15 -0.74
N LYS A 230 -21.71 -5.37 -1.26
CA LYS A 230 -22.38 -6.58 -0.77
C LYS A 230 -21.37 -7.71 -0.56
N ILE A 231 -21.75 -8.65 0.28
CA ILE A 231 -21.05 -9.94 0.39
C ILE A 231 -21.79 -10.93 -0.50
N ILE A 232 -21.11 -11.41 -1.57
CA ILE A 232 -21.66 -12.32 -2.55
C ILE A 232 -20.73 -13.54 -2.61
N GLY A 233 -21.26 -14.72 -2.28
CA GLY A 233 -20.46 -15.95 -2.27
C GLY A 233 -19.21 -15.88 -1.37
N GLY A 234 -19.30 -15.17 -0.23
CA GLY A 234 -18.18 -14.95 0.67
C GLY A 234 -17.14 -13.93 0.17
N LYS A 235 -17.43 -13.20 -0.90
CA LYS A 235 -16.57 -12.16 -1.48
C LYS A 235 -17.17 -10.77 -1.29
N LEU A 236 -16.31 -9.80 -1.10
CA LEU A 236 -16.67 -8.39 -1.00
C LEU A 236 -16.78 -7.80 -2.41
N VAL A 237 -17.97 -7.34 -2.80
CA VAL A 237 -18.26 -6.89 -4.15
C VAL A 237 -18.99 -5.55 -4.12
N THR A 238 -18.48 -4.56 -4.83
CA THR A 238 -19.15 -3.27 -5.07
C THR A 238 -19.70 -3.27 -6.49
N PRO A 239 -21.07 -3.34 -6.67
CA PRO A 239 -21.68 -3.36 -7.99
C PRO A 239 -21.44 -2.06 -8.76
N ARG A 240 -21.13 -2.15 -10.05
CA ARG A 240 -20.99 -1.01 -10.94
C ARG A 240 -22.33 -0.35 -11.28
N GLY A 241 -23.44 -1.09 -11.15
CA GLY A 241 -24.78 -0.61 -11.44
C GLY A 241 -25.35 -1.11 -12.78
N TYR A 242 -24.79 -2.17 -13.34
CA TYR A 242 -25.38 -2.83 -14.51
C TYR A 242 -26.76 -3.41 -14.18
N VAL A 243 -27.68 -3.32 -15.13
CA VAL A 243 -28.94 -4.05 -15.09
C VAL A 243 -28.64 -5.50 -15.47
N LEU A 244 -28.85 -6.40 -14.52
CA LEU A 244 -28.64 -7.83 -14.76
C LEU A 244 -29.93 -8.46 -15.33
N PRO A 245 -29.82 -9.47 -16.19
CA PRO A 245 -30.98 -10.26 -16.59
C PRO A 245 -31.61 -10.94 -15.38
N ASP A 246 -32.92 -11.11 -15.42
CA ASP A 246 -33.65 -11.80 -14.35
C ASP A 246 -33.14 -13.24 -14.24
N PRO A 247 -32.68 -13.72 -13.06
CA PRO A 247 -32.19 -15.08 -12.90
C PRO A 247 -33.27 -16.18 -13.10
N ALA A 248 -34.49 -15.81 -13.40
CA ALA A 248 -35.65 -16.72 -13.60
C ALA A 248 -35.98 -17.01 -15.07
N VAL A 249 -35.10 -16.73 -16.05
CA VAL A 249 -35.30 -17.11 -17.46
C VAL A 249 -34.25 -18.08 -17.92
#